data_7bd28baf6b74a38eba5a226b80823a4e
#
_entry.id   7bd28baf6b74a38eba5a226b80823a4e
#
_cell.length_a   1.000
_cell.length_b   1.000
_cell.length_c   1.000
_cell.angle_alpha   90.00
_cell.angle_beta   90.00
_cell.angle_gamma   90.00
#
_symmetry.space_group_name_H-M   'P 1'
#
loop_
_entity.id
_entity.type
_entity.pdbx_description
1 polymer ?
#
loop_
_entity_poly.entity_id
_entity_poly.type
_entity_poly.pdbx_seq_one_letter_code
_entity_poly.pdbx_strand_id
1 'polypeptide(L)'
;MKRMKKWLKCFALLLAAALLLCNCAGAAKAGETYPDSRSEMTKWAIGARQTEFSPQTVEHGEDEVIQWADPAMESHIRFLLNKPEGEIRRSDIWDIQVLRLNENGIDAAWTQPSEGETFSTADSVEDADHLAEGGTFDPVMSLQDLRYFDSLQSFRYIGKPPYNGLTDLSGLEECSQLKVLSIYGAKPASLAPLAALTGLESLTLSNCGTLDLTPLEGLEELSVVCLGQSDVLVSLEPLTALPMLRYLDIGDGTTYHSLEPLTRTGIEFLEMGLGVGDEKSCKGLDYEPLTRMPTLQYLSLMNHLDVTTKLCKQIAAGSPNLRGLDISYTPAANHKSVLADLDVEWVQDAANYGITELWRRLLYKLG
;
A
#
# COMPACT_ATOMS: atom_id res chain seq x y z
N MET A 1 1.39 -20.10 41.92
CA MET A 1 2.59 -19.51 41.32
C MET A 1 3.49 -20.50 40.57
N LYS A 2 3.84 -21.71 41.11
CA LYS A 2 4.72 -22.67 40.39
C LYS A 2 4.11 -23.27 39.10
N ARG A 3 2.80 -23.48 39.03
CA ARG A 3 2.11 -23.99 37.82
C ARG A 3 2.06 -22.96 36.69
N MET A 4 1.85 -21.70 37.01
CA MET A 4 1.78 -20.61 36.04
C MET A 4 3.14 -20.35 35.34
N LYS A 5 4.27 -20.45 36.09
CA LYS A 5 5.62 -20.34 35.52
C LYS A 5 5.99 -21.52 34.59
N LYS A 6 5.37 -22.69 34.81
CA LYS A 6 5.58 -23.84 33.92
C LYS A 6 4.82 -23.69 32.61
N TRP A 7 3.61 -23.08 32.66
CA TRP A 7 2.81 -22.76 31.49
C TRP A 7 3.46 -21.64 30.64
N LEU A 8 3.99 -20.59 31.26
CA LEU A 8 4.73 -19.54 30.53
C LEU A 8 6.00 -20.07 29.84
N LYS A 9 6.73 -21.01 30.46
CA LYS A 9 7.91 -21.63 29.80
C LYS A 9 7.53 -22.55 28.64
N CYS A 10 6.41 -23.27 28.73
CA CYS A 10 5.89 -24.05 27.59
C CYS A 10 5.40 -23.14 26.47
N PHE A 11 4.78 -22.01 26.80
CA PHE A 11 4.34 -21.03 25.80
C PHE A 11 5.49 -20.36 25.06
N ALA A 12 6.57 -19.99 25.78
CA ALA A 12 7.78 -19.42 25.19
C ALA A 12 8.55 -20.42 24.31
N LEU A 13 8.56 -21.72 24.69
CA LEU A 13 9.16 -22.78 23.87
C LEU A 13 8.33 -23.11 22.62
N LEU A 14 7.02 -22.99 22.68
CA LEU A 14 6.12 -23.16 21.53
C LEU A 14 6.22 -21.97 20.57
N LEU A 15 6.36 -20.73 21.09
CA LEU A 15 6.62 -19.56 20.24
C LEU A 15 7.99 -19.64 19.53
N ALA A 16 9.03 -20.08 20.23
CA ALA A 16 10.35 -20.25 19.64
C ALA A 16 10.40 -21.40 18.61
N ALA A 17 9.60 -22.46 18.79
CA ALA A 17 9.47 -23.53 17.81
C ALA A 17 8.66 -23.10 16.58
N ALA A 18 7.66 -22.23 16.73
CA ALA A 18 6.89 -21.66 15.63
C ALA A 18 7.74 -20.72 14.75
N LEU A 19 8.64 -19.95 15.36
CA LEU A 19 9.58 -19.07 14.63
C LEU A 19 10.70 -19.84 13.90
N LEU A 20 11.02 -21.06 14.34
CA LEU A 20 12.02 -21.94 13.69
C LEU A 20 11.45 -22.80 12.54
N LEU A 21 10.12 -22.90 12.41
CA LEU A 21 9.45 -23.67 11.36
C LEU A 21 8.94 -22.82 10.18
N CYS A 22 9.16 -21.50 10.21
CA CYS A 22 8.76 -20.57 9.14
C CYS A 22 9.69 -20.58 7.91
N ASN A 23 10.63 -21.52 7.80
CA ASN A 23 11.52 -21.64 6.63
C ASN A 23 11.21 -22.92 5.82
N CYS A 24 9.97 -23.07 5.33
CA CYS A 24 9.68 -24.05 4.29
C CYS A 24 9.20 -23.32 3.03
N ALA A 25 10.16 -22.89 2.21
CA ALA A 25 9.91 -22.49 0.85
C ALA A 25 9.20 -23.64 0.09
N GLY A 26 8.05 -23.32 -0.51
CA GLY A 26 7.38 -24.22 -1.45
C GLY A 26 8.30 -24.52 -2.63
N ALA A 27 8.31 -25.74 -3.09
CA ALA A 27 9.14 -26.17 -4.23
C ALA A 27 8.62 -25.48 -5.52
N ALA A 28 9.28 -24.44 -5.95
CA ALA A 28 9.13 -23.86 -7.26
C ALA A 28 9.54 -24.86 -8.35
N LYS A 29 8.87 -24.87 -9.50
CA LYS A 29 9.35 -25.60 -10.70
C LYS A 29 10.73 -25.07 -11.05
N ALA A 30 11.69 -25.96 -11.18
CA ALA A 30 13.07 -25.61 -11.44
C ALA A 30 13.20 -24.83 -12.76
N GLY A 31 13.59 -23.55 -12.68
CA GLY A 31 13.94 -22.71 -13.82
C GLY A 31 13.37 -21.32 -13.87
N GLU A 32 12.36 -20.97 -13.07
CA GLU A 32 11.77 -19.64 -13.03
C GLU A 32 11.87 -19.06 -11.60
N THR A 33 12.49 -17.89 -11.49
CA THR A 33 12.49 -17.11 -10.24
C THR A 33 11.18 -16.34 -10.19
N TYR A 34 10.20 -16.90 -9.46
CA TYR A 34 9.00 -16.14 -9.12
C TYR A 34 9.29 -15.24 -7.92
N PRO A 35 8.59 -14.11 -7.80
CA PRO A 35 8.73 -13.24 -6.65
C PRO A 35 8.39 -13.99 -5.35
N ASP A 36 9.33 -14.00 -4.40
CA ASP A 36 9.19 -14.76 -3.14
C ASP A 36 8.36 -14.02 -2.08
N SER A 37 8.00 -12.77 -2.35
CA SER A 37 7.32 -11.92 -1.39
C SER A 37 6.28 -11.01 -2.06
N ARG A 38 5.31 -10.53 -1.25
CA ARG A 38 4.33 -9.53 -1.66
C ARG A 38 5.01 -8.30 -2.27
N SER A 39 6.12 -7.82 -1.69
CA SER A 39 6.84 -6.66 -2.18
C SER A 39 7.45 -6.89 -3.57
N GLU A 40 7.91 -8.10 -3.87
CA GLU A 40 8.43 -8.44 -5.20
C GLU A 40 7.32 -8.58 -6.24
N MET A 41 6.16 -9.13 -5.86
CA MET A 41 4.97 -9.17 -6.72
C MET A 41 4.49 -7.76 -7.04
N THR A 42 4.46 -6.88 -6.03
CA THR A 42 4.11 -5.48 -6.22
C THR A 42 5.13 -4.78 -7.13
N LYS A 43 6.43 -5.01 -6.95
CA LYS A 43 7.49 -4.51 -7.84
C LYS A 43 7.33 -5.04 -9.27
N TRP A 44 6.97 -6.30 -9.43
CA TRP A 44 6.72 -6.89 -10.75
C TRP A 44 5.47 -6.28 -11.41
N ALA A 45 4.38 -6.13 -10.68
CA ALA A 45 3.13 -5.53 -11.15
C ALA A 45 3.30 -4.04 -11.52
N ILE A 46 4.06 -3.30 -10.71
CA ILE A 46 4.35 -1.87 -10.90
C ILE A 46 5.51 -1.68 -11.89
N GLY A 47 6.52 -2.57 -11.91
CA GLY A 47 7.65 -2.53 -12.83
C GLY A 47 7.26 -2.66 -14.31
N ALA A 48 6.03 -3.11 -14.60
CA ALA A 48 5.45 -3.02 -15.93
C ALA A 48 5.03 -1.58 -16.31
N ARG A 49 5.05 -0.63 -15.37
CA ARG A 49 4.74 0.78 -15.57
C ARG A 49 5.67 1.62 -14.71
N GLN A 50 6.82 1.95 -15.25
CA GLN A 50 7.67 3.00 -14.70
C GLN A 50 6.99 4.33 -14.99
N THR A 51 6.66 5.08 -13.92
CA THR A 51 6.29 6.48 -14.06
C THR A 51 7.52 7.22 -14.60
N GLU A 52 7.48 7.66 -15.85
CA GLU A 52 8.54 8.47 -16.43
C GLU A 52 8.37 9.91 -15.92
N PHE A 53 9.32 10.35 -15.12
CA PHE A 53 9.43 11.75 -14.75
C PHE A 53 10.08 12.50 -15.91
N SER A 54 9.32 13.30 -16.62
CA SER A 54 9.87 14.15 -17.69
C SER A 54 10.41 15.46 -17.12
N PRO A 55 11.59 15.95 -17.54
CA PRO A 55 12.02 17.29 -17.20
C PRO A 55 11.01 18.26 -17.81
N GLN A 56 10.26 18.91 -16.95
CA GLN A 56 9.32 19.94 -17.39
C GLN A 56 9.91 21.31 -17.07
N THR A 57 9.80 22.24 -18.02
CA THR A 57 9.95 23.66 -17.72
C THR A 57 8.66 24.09 -17.03
N VAL A 58 8.71 24.13 -15.71
CA VAL A 58 7.60 24.62 -14.89
C VAL A 58 7.66 26.14 -14.86
N GLU A 59 6.53 26.80 -15.08
CA GLU A 59 6.43 28.24 -14.79
C GLU A 59 6.31 28.40 -13.27
N HIS A 60 7.33 29.02 -12.67
CA HIS A 60 7.33 29.29 -11.25
C HIS A 60 6.45 30.50 -10.93
N GLY A 61 5.82 30.46 -9.76
CA GLY A 61 5.11 31.60 -9.21
C GLY A 61 6.04 32.77 -8.83
N GLU A 62 5.49 33.79 -8.19
CA GLU A 62 6.29 34.91 -7.68
C GLU A 62 7.24 34.40 -6.58
N ASP A 63 8.49 34.90 -6.61
CA ASP A 63 9.48 34.58 -5.59
C ASP A 63 9.20 35.39 -4.31
N GLU A 64 8.39 34.80 -3.43
CA GLU A 64 7.98 35.38 -2.15
C GLU A 64 8.66 34.70 -0.95
N VAL A 65 8.67 35.39 0.18
CA VAL A 65 9.05 34.77 1.46
C VAL A 65 7.93 33.83 1.91
N ILE A 66 8.26 32.58 2.14
CA ILE A 66 7.28 31.56 2.54
C ILE A 66 6.68 31.89 3.91
N GLN A 67 5.37 31.90 3.97
CA GLN A 67 4.60 31.99 5.21
C GLN A 67 4.13 30.58 5.59
N TRP A 68 4.89 29.94 6.46
CA TRP A 68 4.65 28.56 6.85
C TRP A 68 3.33 28.40 7.60
N ALA A 69 2.50 27.48 7.15
CA ALA A 69 1.27 27.10 7.81
C ALA A 69 1.53 26.01 8.87
N ASP A 70 2.51 25.13 8.62
CA ASP A 70 2.90 24.07 9.52
C ASP A 70 4.35 24.26 10.02
N PRO A 71 4.56 24.54 11.32
CA PRO A 71 5.89 24.72 11.89
C PRO A 71 6.80 23.49 11.77
N ALA A 72 6.20 22.28 11.73
CA ALA A 72 6.98 21.06 11.55
C ALA A 72 7.50 20.98 10.11
N MET A 73 6.68 21.36 9.11
CA MET A 73 7.12 21.46 7.72
C MET A 73 8.28 22.46 7.58
N GLU A 74 8.15 23.65 8.18
CA GLU A 74 9.23 24.63 8.20
C GLU A 74 10.53 24.03 8.78
N SER A 75 10.43 23.33 9.89
CA SER A 75 11.59 22.72 10.55
C SER A 75 12.28 21.70 9.67
N HIS A 76 11.54 20.86 8.96
CA HIS A 76 12.07 19.91 7.99
C HIS A 76 12.79 20.62 6.84
N ILE A 77 12.18 21.66 6.27
CA ILE A 77 12.77 22.38 5.13
C ILE A 77 14.01 23.17 5.56
N ARG A 78 14.01 23.78 6.75
CA ARG A 78 15.23 24.43 7.29
C ARG A 78 16.37 23.45 7.44
N PHE A 79 16.09 22.25 7.91
CA PHE A 79 17.08 21.18 8.01
C PHE A 79 17.61 20.78 6.62
N LEU A 80 16.71 20.53 5.66
CA LEU A 80 17.05 20.17 4.28
C LEU A 80 17.98 21.19 3.63
N LEU A 81 17.65 22.49 3.78
CA LEU A 81 18.42 23.59 3.18
C LEU A 81 19.67 23.98 3.98
N ASN A 82 19.91 23.35 5.14
CA ASN A 82 20.92 23.76 6.11
C ASN A 82 20.84 25.28 6.43
N LYS A 83 19.64 25.78 6.60
CA LYS A 83 19.31 27.20 6.80
C LYS A 83 18.50 27.38 8.10
N PRO A 84 19.15 27.27 9.28
CA PRO A 84 18.46 27.28 10.58
C PRO A 84 17.77 28.61 10.89
N GLU A 85 18.23 29.71 10.31
CA GLU A 85 17.71 31.06 10.54
C GLU A 85 17.57 31.83 9.21
N GLY A 86 16.85 32.95 9.26
CA GLY A 86 16.60 33.81 8.11
C GLY A 86 15.37 33.40 7.30
N GLU A 87 15.10 34.21 6.28
CA GLU A 87 13.96 33.99 5.39
C GLU A 87 14.21 32.80 4.45
N ILE A 88 13.18 31.97 4.27
CA ILE A 88 13.12 30.97 3.19
C ILE A 88 12.17 31.52 2.14
N ARG A 89 12.63 31.54 0.91
CA ARG A 89 11.87 32.03 -0.24
C ARG A 89 11.38 30.85 -1.07
N ARG A 90 10.33 31.05 -1.85
CA ARG A 90 9.81 30.05 -2.77
C ARG A 90 10.89 29.52 -3.72
N SER A 91 11.80 30.42 -4.20
CA SER A 91 12.95 30.05 -5.03
C SER A 91 13.96 29.10 -4.37
N ASP A 92 13.96 28.98 -3.05
CA ASP A 92 14.83 28.04 -2.35
C ASP A 92 14.35 26.58 -2.55
N ILE A 93 13.05 26.35 -2.90
CA ILE A 93 12.42 25.00 -2.92
C ILE A 93 11.58 24.67 -4.16
N TRP A 94 11.24 25.65 -5.03
CA TRP A 94 10.30 25.44 -6.13
C TRP A 94 10.74 24.39 -7.17
N ASP A 95 12.06 24.13 -7.29
CA ASP A 95 12.62 23.10 -8.19
C ASP A 95 12.66 21.69 -7.58
N ILE A 96 12.19 21.51 -6.34
CA ILE A 96 12.13 20.20 -5.71
C ILE A 96 11.08 19.35 -6.44
N GLN A 97 11.53 18.25 -7.03
CA GLN A 97 10.66 17.31 -7.76
C GLN A 97 10.22 16.13 -6.92
N VAL A 98 11.02 15.73 -5.94
CA VAL A 98 10.75 14.63 -5.04
C VAL A 98 10.93 15.10 -3.61
N LEU A 99 9.94 14.83 -2.76
CA LEU A 99 9.99 15.15 -1.34
C LEU A 99 9.52 13.95 -0.52
N ARG A 100 10.35 13.52 0.43
CA ARG A 100 10.04 12.44 1.37
C ARG A 100 10.20 12.96 2.79
N LEU A 101 9.18 12.73 3.62
CA LEU A 101 9.14 13.16 5.01
C LEU A 101 8.81 11.99 5.93
N ASN A 102 9.51 11.93 7.06
CA ASN A 102 9.08 11.23 8.25
C ASN A 102 9.52 12.03 9.49
N GLU A 103 9.18 11.58 10.69
CA GLU A 103 9.56 12.26 11.93
C GLU A 103 11.06 12.24 12.25
N ASN A 104 11.85 11.40 11.58
CA ASN A 104 13.29 11.28 11.79
C ASN A 104 14.09 12.08 10.77
N GLY A 105 13.44 12.57 9.68
CA GLY A 105 14.17 13.29 8.66
C GLY A 105 13.35 13.68 7.44
N ILE A 106 14.07 14.24 6.50
CA ILE A 106 13.59 14.70 5.21
C ILE A 106 14.62 14.34 4.13
N ASP A 107 14.13 13.98 2.96
CA ASP A 107 14.93 13.80 1.76
C ASP A 107 14.24 14.49 0.58
N ALA A 108 15.00 15.07 -0.31
CA ALA A 108 14.49 15.74 -1.49
C ALA A 108 15.44 15.60 -2.68
N ALA A 109 14.88 15.55 -3.88
CA ALA A 109 15.63 15.62 -5.12
C ALA A 109 15.14 16.80 -5.97
N TRP A 110 16.10 17.57 -6.49
CA TRP A 110 15.91 18.73 -7.39
C TRP A 110 16.00 18.35 -8.86
N THR A 111 16.43 17.14 -9.15
CA THR A 111 16.52 16.57 -10.50
C THR A 111 15.89 15.20 -10.48
N GLN A 112 15.57 14.69 -11.67
CA GLN A 112 15.07 13.34 -11.80
C GLN A 112 15.98 12.34 -11.08
N PRO A 113 15.40 11.27 -10.51
CA PRO A 113 16.17 10.09 -10.12
C PRO A 113 16.99 9.61 -11.32
N SER A 114 18.21 9.18 -11.07
CA SER A 114 19.04 8.55 -12.11
C SER A 114 18.30 7.37 -12.76
N GLU A 115 18.55 7.11 -14.05
CA GLU A 115 18.00 5.94 -14.73
C GLU A 115 18.27 4.69 -13.90
N GLY A 116 17.21 4.03 -13.43
CA GLY A 116 17.28 2.84 -12.57
C GLY A 116 16.82 3.05 -11.12
N GLU A 117 16.64 4.27 -10.63
CA GLU A 117 15.93 4.50 -9.38
C GLU A 117 14.41 4.48 -9.66
N THR A 118 13.84 3.30 -9.51
CA THR A 118 12.38 3.15 -9.53
C THR A 118 11.82 3.66 -8.22
N PHE A 119 11.04 4.76 -8.25
CA PHE A 119 10.15 5.09 -7.15
C PHE A 119 9.00 4.10 -7.17
N SER A 120 9.21 2.98 -6.49
CA SER A 120 8.18 1.99 -6.28
C SER A 120 7.18 2.54 -5.27
N THR A 121 5.90 2.54 -5.62
CA THR A 121 4.80 2.76 -4.68
C THR A 121 4.78 1.69 -3.59
N ALA A 122 5.48 0.59 -3.83
CA ALA A 122 5.66 -0.53 -2.94
C ALA A 122 6.90 -0.42 -2.05
N ASP A 123 7.61 0.72 -2.06
CA ASP A 123 8.68 0.93 -1.10
C ASP A 123 8.07 0.81 0.28
N SER A 124 8.32 -0.34 0.89
CA SER A 124 7.82 -0.72 2.19
C SER A 124 8.28 0.28 3.26
N VAL A 125 7.64 0.25 4.40
CA VAL A 125 8.08 0.99 5.60
C VAL A 125 9.58 0.76 5.88
N GLU A 126 10.15 -0.36 5.42
CA GLU A 126 11.56 -0.72 5.54
C GLU A 126 12.52 0.20 4.76
N ASP A 127 12.09 0.81 3.64
CA ASP A 127 12.92 1.78 2.92
C ASP A 127 12.90 3.19 3.55
N ALA A 128 12.09 3.41 4.58
CA ALA A 128 12.06 4.67 5.33
C ALA A 128 13.32 4.88 6.20
N ASP A 129 14.08 3.83 6.48
CA ASP A 129 15.29 3.88 7.31
C ASP A 129 16.48 4.58 6.62
N HIS A 130 16.36 4.94 5.34
CA HIS A 130 17.42 5.60 4.56
C HIS A 130 17.24 7.12 4.43
N LEU A 131 16.21 7.71 5.05
CA LEU A 131 16.14 9.18 5.13
C LEU A 131 17.29 9.67 6.00
N ALA A 132 17.93 10.77 5.59
CA ALA A 132 19.06 11.33 6.31
C ALA A 132 18.72 11.44 7.80
N GLU A 133 19.28 10.54 8.61
CA GLU A 133 19.16 10.56 10.06
C GLU A 133 19.78 11.85 10.59
N GLY A 134 19.00 12.73 11.17
CA GLY A 134 19.56 14.02 11.60
C GLY A 134 18.73 14.78 12.62
N GLY A 135 17.52 14.37 12.92
CA GLY A 135 16.68 15.09 13.86
C GLY A 135 15.51 14.26 14.39
N THR A 136 14.95 14.74 15.48
CA THR A 136 13.58 14.41 15.87
C THR A 136 12.74 15.62 15.53
N PHE A 137 11.79 15.44 14.61
CA PHE A 137 10.87 16.49 14.20
C PHE A 137 9.50 16.25 14.82
N ASP A 138 8.77 17.33 15.05
CA ASP A 138 7.35 17.23 15.35
C ASP A 138 6.61 16.67 14.12
N PRO A 139 5.50 15.95 14.30
CA PRO A 139 4.74 15.43 13.19
C PRO A 139 4.13 16.57 12.37
N VAL A 140 4.24 16.48 11.05
CA VAL A 140 3.52 17.38 10.13
C VAL A 140 2.03 17.11 10.24
N MET A 141 1.24 18.17 10.45
CA MET A 141 -0.21 18.11 10.66
C MET A 141 -1.00 18.51 9.42
N SER A 142 -0.40 19.35 8.56
CA SER A 142 -1.01 19.89 7.34
C SER A 142 -0.03 19.91 6.17
N LEU A 143 -0.54 19.64 4.97
CA LEU A 143 0.23 19.75 3.73
C LEU A 143 0.05 21.10 3.03
N GLN A 144 -0.55 22.10 3.69
CA GLN A 144 -0.85 23.39 3.08
C GLN A 144 0.40 24.08 2.49
N ASP A 145 1.57 23.81 3.02
CA ASP A 145 2.83 24.39 2.54
C ASP A 145 3.34 23.75 1.25
N LEU A 146 2.78 22.61 0.79
CA LEU A 146 3.16 22.01 -0.49
C LEU A 146 2.83 22.91 -1.69
N ARG A 147 1.92 23.86 -1.54
CA ARG A 147 1.60 24.89 -2.56
C ARG A 147 2.82 25.71 -3.04
N TYR A 148 3.92 25.68 -2.31
CA TYR A 148 5.15 26.40 -2.69
C TYR A 148 6.11 25.55 -3.54
N PHE A 149 5.78 24.27 -3.77
CA PHE A 149 6.62 23.32 -4.49
C PHE A 149 6.13 23.15 -5.94
N ASP A 150 6.48 24.12 -6.82
CA ASP A 150 5.95 24.19 -8.18
C ASP A 150 6.26 22.95 -9.04
N SER A 151 7.42 22.34 -8.81
CA SER A 151 7.92 21.20 -9.60
C SER A 151 7.67 19.82 -8.99
N LEU A 152 6.89 19.73 -7.89
CA LEU A 152 6.72 18.49 -7.12
C LEU A 152 5.97 17.43 -7.93
N GLN A 153 6.67 16.33 -8.25
CA GLN A 153 6.15 15.18 -8.99
C GLN A 153 5.92 13.95 -8.09
N SER A 154 6.67 13.84 -7.01
CA SER A 154 6.53 12.75 -6.04
C SER A 154 6.57 13.26 -4.62
N PHE A 155 5.56 12.90 -3.84
CA PHE A 155 5.50 13.21 -2.41
C PHE A 155 5.26 11.94 -1.60
N ARG A 156 6.06 11.76 -0.53
CA ARG A 156 5.91 10.66 0.42
C ARG A 156 5.92 11.18 1.85
N TYR A 157 4.93 10.76 2.62
CA TYR A 157 4.83 10.99 4.06
C TYR A 157 4.69 9.67 4.81
N ILE A 158 5.48 9.48 5.88
CA ILE A 158 5.37 8.34 6.78
C ILE A 158 5.18 8.84 8.20
N GLY A 159 3.97 8.66 8.71
CA GLY A 159 3.63 8.98 10.08
C GLY A 159 4.11 7.90 11.05
N LYS A 160 4.35 8.29 12.30
CA LYS A 160 4.71 7.39 13.41
C LYS A 160 3.49 7.02 14.26
N PRO A 161 3.45 5.79 14.76
CA PRO A 161 2.47 5.45 15.79
C PRO A 161 2.48 6.44 16.97
N PRO A 162 1.33 6.88 17.47
CA PRO A 162 -0.02 6.40 17.21
C PRO A 162 -0.74 6.97 15.97
N TYR A 163 -0.03 7.46 14.94
CA TYR A 163 -0.56 7.99 13.68
C TYR A 163 -1.61 9.11 13.87
N ASN A 164 -1.28 10.07 14.70
CA ASN A 164 -2.13 11.22 15.02
C ASN A 164 -1.57 12.55 14.48
N GLY A 165 -0.61 12.47 13.55
CA GLY A 165 0.00 13.60 12.88
C GLY A 165 -0.91 14.15 11.77
N LEU A 166 -0.53 13.88 10.51
CA LEU A 166 -1.16 14.44 9.32
C LEU A 166 -2.68 14.19 9.25
N THR A 167 -3.44 15.28 9.27
CA THR A 167 -4.91 15.26 9.19
C THR A 167 -5.45 16.18 8.09
N ASP A 168 -4.68 17.17 7.67
CA ASP A 168 -5.06 18.15 6.66
C ASP A 168 -4.21 17.95 5.39
N LEU A 169 -4.88 17.62 4.29
CA LEU A 169 -4.28 17.41 2.98
C LEU A 169 -4.37 18.66 2.08
N SER A 170 -4.92 19.79 2.58
CA SER A 170 -4.97 21.02 1.79
C SER A 170 -3.56 21.46 1.38
N GLY A 171 -3.45 22.07 0.21
CA GLY A 171 -2.19 22.38 -0.45
C GLY A 171 -1.80 21.36 -1.54
N LEU A 172 -2.28 20.11 -1.44
CA LEU A 172 -2.11 19.13 -2.53
C LEU A 172 -2.80 19.58 -3.82
N GLU A 173 -3.94 20.25 -3.72
CA GLU A 173 -4.68 20.77 -4.87
C GLU A 173 -3.89 21.76 -5.75
N GLU A 174 -2.83 22.34 -5.20
CA GLU A 174 -1.91 23.24 -5.93
C GLU A 174 -0.77 22.47 -6.62
N CYS A 175 -0.55 21.20 -6.25
CA CYS A 175 0.55 20.37 -6.76
C CYS A 175 0.18 19.73 -8.11
N SER A 176 -0.10 20.52 -9.14
CA SER A 176 -0.61 20.04 -10.45
C SER A 176 0.34 19.09 -11.19
N GLN A 177 1.63 19.07 -10.84
CA GLN A 177 2.65 18.21 -11.44
C GLN A 177 2.77 16.86 -10.74
N LEU A 178 2.00 16.63 -9.65
CA LEU A 178 2.15 15.43 -8.82
C LEU A 178 1.67 14.19 -9.57
N LYS A 179 2.56 13.21 -9.70
CA LYS A 179 2.33 11.91 -10.34
C LYS A 179 2.27 10.77 -9.33
N VAL A 180 3.02 10.89 -8.23
CA VAL A 180 3.10 9.87 -7.19
C VAL A 180 2.82 10.50 -5.84
N LEU A 181 1.81 9.99 -5.15
CA LEU A 181 1.47 10.36 -3.78
C LEU A 181 1.46 9.13 -2.90
N SER A 182 2.29 9.14 -1.84
CA SER A 182 2.33 8.05 -0.86
C SER A 182 2.21 8.61 0.56
N ILE A 183 1.14 8.26 1.24
CA ILE A 183 0.89 8.62 2.64
C ILE A 183 0.67 7.35 3.44
N TYR A 184 1.51 7.12 4.43
CA TYR A 184 1.39 6.03 5.38
C TYR A 184 1.18 6.56 6.79
N GLY A 185 0.18 6.04 7.50
CA GLY A 185 -0.01 6.37 8.91
C GLY A 185 -0.48 7.80 9.15
N ALA A 186 -1.55 8.21 8.45
CA ALA A 186 -2.23 9.49 8.61
C ALA A 186 -3.72 9.26 8.94
N LYS A 187 -4.40 10.33 9.32
CA LYS A 187 -5.88 10.31 9.50
C LYS A 187 -6.49 11.52 8.82
N PRO A 188 -6.45 11.58 7.48
CA PRO A 188 -6.95 12.72 6.75
C PRO A 188 -8.45 12.92 7.03
N ALA A 189 -8.82 14.16 7.34
CA ALA A 189 -10.21 14.54 7.58
C ALA A 189 -11.05 14.45 6.30
N SER A 190 -10.41 14.60 5.14
CA SER A 190 -11.03 14.51 3.82
C SER A 190 -9.98 14.22 2.76
N LEU A 191 -10.37 13.47 1.72
CA LEU A 191 -9.58 13.27 0.51
C LEU A 191 -9.91 14.30 -0.59
N ALA A 192 -10.79 15.28 -0.34
CA ALA A 192 -11.22 16.27 -1.34
C ALA A 192 -10.06 16.97 -2.08
N PRO A 193 -8.92 17.34 -1.44
CA PRO A 193 -7.79 17.94 -2.15
C PRO A 193 -7.23 17.08 -3.28
N LEU A 194 -7.36 15.74 -3.21
CA LEU A 194 -6.87 14.83 -4.24
C LEU A 194 -7.60 14.99 -5.57
N ALA A 195 -8.85 15.46 -5.58
CA ALA A 195 -9.64 15.60 -6.80
C ALA A 195 -9.02 16.55 -7.84
N ALA A 196 -8.12 17.44 -7.44
CA ALA A 196 -7.42 18.34 -8.33
C ALA A 196 -6.18 17.70 -9.02
N LEU A 197 -5.72 16.56 -8.54
CA LEU A 197 -4.50 15.90 -9.01
C LEU A 197 -4.75 15.03 -10.25
N THR A 198 -5.28 15.62 -11.32
CA THR A 198 -5.71 14.87 -12.52
C THR A 198 -4.58 14.14 -13.25
N GLY A 199 -3.32 14.53 -13.01
CA GLY A 199 -2.14 13.85 -13.54
C GLY A 199 -1.58 12.74 -12.62
N LEU A 200 -2.27 12.40 -11.51
CA LEU A 200 -1.80 11.41 -10.56
C LEU A 200 -1.89 10.00 -11.16
N GLU A 201 -0.75 9.31 -11.21
CA GLU A 201 -0.59 7.96 -11.77
C GLU A 201 -0.60 6.87 -10.68
N SER A 202 -0.13 7.23 -9.48
CA SER A 202 0.03 6.30 -8.36
C SER A 202 -0.35 6.92 -7.02
N LEU A 203 -1.21 6.23 -6.28
CA LEU A 203 -1.72 6.64 -4.96
C LEU A 203 -1.53 5.53 -3.94
N THR A 204 -0.85 5.85 -2.84
CA THR A 204 -0.81 5.02 -1.64
C THR A 204 -1.41 5.80 -0.46
N LEU A 205 -2.45 5.25 0.15
CA LEU A 205 -3.06 5.73 1.40
C LEU A 205 -3.17 4.54 2.36
N SER A 206 -2.05 4.14 2.95
CA SER A 206 -2.02 2.97 3.83
C SER A 206 -2.06 3.38 5.29
N ASN A 207 -2.77 2.62 6.12
CA ASN A 207 -2.96 2.92 7.54
C ASN A 207 -3.52 4.34 7.78
N CYS A 208 -4.51 4.73 6.95
CA CYS A 208 -5.06 6.08 6.91
C CYS A 208 -6.48 6.19 7.51
N GLY A 209 -6.91 5.21 8.29
CA GLY A 209 -8.22 5.22 8.93
C GLY A 209 -9.37 4.91 7.95
N THR A 210 -10.51 5.57 8.13
CA THR A 210 -11.68 5.39 7.25
C THR A 210 -11.58 6.31 6.05
N LEU A 211 -11.69 5.75 4.83
CA LEU A 211 -11.53 6.47 3.58
C LEU A 211 -12.82 6.49 2.76
N ASP A 212 -13.23 7.68 2.34
CA ASP A 212 -14.21 7.92 1.28
C ASP A 212 -13.46 8.18 -0.03
N LEU A 213 -13.58 7.26 -0.98
CA LEU A 213 -12.84 7.29 -2.24
C LEU A 213 -13.50 8.16 -3.32
N THR A 214 -14.65 8.78 -3.06
CA THR A 214 -15.38 9.63 -4.02
C THR A 214 -14.48 10.69 -4.70
N PRO A 215 -13.54 11.36 -4.01
CA PRO A 215 -12.65 12.32 -4.65
C PRO A 215 -11.72 11.75 -5.72
N LEU A 216 -11.60 10.43 -5.84
CA LEU A 216 -10.74 9.79 -6.85
C LEU A 216 -11.40 9.65 -8.23
N GLU A 217 -12.72 9.80 -8.34
CA GLU A 217 -13.50 9.50 -9.57
C GLU A 217 -13.01 10.24 -10.82
N GLY A 218 -12.38 11.42 -10.65
CA GLY A 218 -11.85 12.23 -11.77
C GLY A 218 -10.39 11.97 -12.13
N LEU A 219 -9.71 11.04 -11.48
CA LEU A 219 -8.28 10.81 -11.65
C LEU A 219 -8.04 9.78 -12.78
N GLU A 220 -8.25 10.18 -14.02
CA GLU A 220 -8.26 9.28 -15.19
C GLU A 220 -6.91 8.57 -15.44
N GLU A 221 -5.79 9.19 -15.03
CA GLU A 221 -4.43 8.61 -15.19
C GLU A 221 -4.06 7.62 -14.09
N LEU A 222 -4.89 7.52 -13.02
CA LEU A 222 -4.58 6.71 -11.85
C LEU A 222 -4.59 5.22 -12.18
N SER A 223 -3.42 4.60 -12.11
CA SER A 223 -3.21 3.20 -12.52
C SER A 223 -2.87 2.26 -11.37
N VAL A 224 -2.32 2.81 -10.28
CA VAL A 224 -1.91 2.08 -9.09
C VAL A 224 -2.56 2.69 -7.86
N VAL A 225 -3.29 1.88 -7.09
CA VAL A 225 -3.97 2.31 -5.85
C VAL A 225 -3.66 1.31 -4.74
N CYS A 226 -3.04 1.77 -3.65
CA CYS A 226 -2.74 1.00 -2.46
C CYS A 226 -3.46 1.61 -1.25
N LEU A 227 -4.41 0.88 -0.68
CA LEU A 227 -5.25 1.31 0.43
C LEU A 227 -5.17 0.35 1.63
N GLY A 228 -4.20 -0.57 1.60
CA GLY A 228 -4.05 -1.60 2.63
C GLY A 228 -3.81 -1.02 4.03
N GLN A 229 -4.09 -1.81 5.06
CA GLN A 229 -3.97 -1.43 6.47
C GLN A 229 -4.89 -0.27 6.91
N SER A 230 -5.84 0.14 6.07
CA SER A 230 -6.84 1.16 6.44
C SER A 230 -7.98 0.55 7.26
N ASP A 231 -8.70 1.36 8.06
CA ASP A 231 -9.78 0.84 8.90
C ASP A 231 -10.97 0.37 8.03
N VAL A 232 -11.54 1.29 7.26
CA VAL A 232 -12.72 1.03 6.42
C VAL A 232 -12.64 1.82 5.11
N LEU A 233 -12.91 1.14 4.00
CA LEU A 233 -13.25 1.77 2.72
C LEU A 233 -14.78 1.90 2.65
N VAL A 234 -15.29 3.11 2.61
CA VAL A 234 -16.73 3.38 2.62
C VAL A 234 -17.42 2.72 1.43
N SER A 235 -16.81 2.81 0.25
CA SER A 235 -17.26 2.14 -0.97
C SER A 235 -16.08 1.93 -1.94
N LEU A 236 -16.11 0.83 -2.69
CA LEU A 236 -15.21 0.62 -3.84
C LEU A 236 -15.80 1.16 -5.16
N GLU A 237 -17.05 1.67 -5.14
CA GLU A 237 -17.74 2.18 -6.32
C GLU A 237 -16.96 3.27 -7.08
N PRO A 238 -16.31 4.24 -6.41
CA PRO A 238 -15.53 5.27 -7.09
C PRO A 238 -14.39 4.72 -7.97
N LEU A 239 -13.85 3.54 -7.66
CA LEU A 239 -12.79 2.91 -8.46
C LEU A 239 -13.27 2.50 -9.87
N THR A 240 -14.59 2.37 -10.07
CA THR A 240 -15.16 2.05 -11.40
C THR A 240 -15.02 3.18 -12.41
N ALA A 241 -14.77 4.40 -11.94
CA ALA A 241 -14.54 5.58 -12.77
C ALA A 241 -13.09 5.72 -13.27
N LEU A 242 -12.18 4.84 -12.82
CA LEU A 242 -10.76 4.91 -13.12
C LEU A 242 -10.38 4.03 -14.33
N PRO A 243 -10.30 4.57 -15.55
CA PRO A 243 -10.11 3.77 -16.77
C PRO A 243 -8.73 3.12 -16.86
N MET A 244 -7.74 3.73 -16.21
CA MET A 244 -6.35 3.26 -16.22
C MET A 244 -6.01 2.34 -15.04
N LEU A 245 -6.93 2.12 -14.08
CA LEU A 245 -6.65 1.31 -12.90
C LEU A 245 -6.32 -0.14 -13.28
N ARG A 246 -5.13 -0.59 -12.88
CA ARG A 246 -4.60 -1.95 -13.12
C ARG A 246 -4.17 -2.67 -11.87
N TYR A 247 -3.66 -1.94 -10.89
CA TYR A 247 -3.20 -2.49 -9.62
C TYR A 247 -4.04 -1.93 -8.47
N LEU A 248 -4.60 -2.82 -7.66
CA LEU A 248 -5.32 -2.46 -6.44
C LEU A 248 -4.84 -3.31 -5.27
N ASP A 249 -4.41 -2.66 -4.18
CA ASP A 249 -4.15 -3.28 -2.89
C ASP A 249 -5.15 -2.78 -1.86
N ILE A 250 -5.96 -3.69 -1.33
CA ILE A 250 -6.95 -3.47 -0.25
C ILE A 250 -6.80 -4.52 0.86
N GLY A 251 -5.60 -5.05 1.03
CA GLY A 251 -5.30 -6.10 2.02
C GLY A 251 -5.02 -5.57 3.43
N ASP A 252 -4.42 -6.43 4.25
CA ASP A 252 -3.91 -6.16 5.60
C ASP A 252 -4.92 -5.51 6.56
N GLY A 253 -6.07 -6.17 6.77
CA GLY A 253 -7.03 -5.75 7.78
C GLY A 253 -8.01 -4.67 7.33
N THR A 254 -7.88 -4.17 6.11
CA THR A 254 -8.83 -3.22 5.51
C THR A 254 -10.23 -3.83 5.42
N THR A 255 -11.24 -3.11 5.88
CA THR A 255 -12.64 -3.55 5.82
C THR A 255 -13.37 -2.88 4.65
N TYR A 256 -14.09 -3.68 3.86
CA TYR A 256 -14.96 -3.24 2.77
C TYR A 256 -16.17 -4.16 2.65
N HIS A 257 -17.29 -3.66 2.12
CA HIS A 257 -18.58 -4.37 2.20
C HIS A 257 -18.91 -5.19 0.96
N SER A 258 -18.33 -4.87 -0.20
CA SER A 258 -18.65 -5.55 -1.45
C SER A 258 -17.49 -5.47 -2.44
N LEU A 259 -17.23 -6.57 -3.13
CA LEU A 259 -16.31 -6.65 -4.26
C LEU A 259 -17.00 -6.42 -5.61
N GLU A 260 -18.34 -6.30 -5.64
CA GLU A 260 -19.11 -6.15 -6.87
C GLU A 260 -18.63 -5.00 -7.77
N PRO A 261 -18.25 -3.82 -7.25
CA PRO A 261 -17.70 -2.75 -8.08
C PRO A 261 -16.48 -3.17 -8.90
N LEU A 262 -15.62 -4.04 -8.36
CA LEU A 262 -14.38 -4.46 -9.02
C LEU A 262 -14.62 -5.23 -10.33
N THR A 263 -15.80 -5.85 -10.51
CA THR A 263 -16.16 -6.54 -11.76
C THR A 263 -16.28 -5.61 -12.97
N ARG A 264 -16.37 -4.30 -12.72
CA ARG A 264 -16.51 -3.24 -13.74
C ARG A 264 -15.23 -2.43 -13.95
N THR A 265 -14.13 -2.89 -13.36
CA THR A 265 -12.80 -2.26 -13.47
C THR A 265 -11.91 -3.04 -14.43
N GLY A 266 -10.81 -2.41 -14.86
CA GLY A 266 -9.76 -3.06 -15.64
C GLY A 266 -8.64 -3.67 -14.81
N ILE A 267 -8.88 -3.99 -13.54
CA ILE A 267 -7.85 -4.48 -12.63
C ILE A 267 -7.25 -5.78 -13.15
N GLU A 268 -5.92 -5.79 -13.19
CA GLU A 268 -5.10 -6.94 -13.57
C GLU A 268 -4.44 -7.58 -12.33
N PHE A 269 -4.12 -6.78 -11.32
CA PHE A 269 -3.43 -7.20 -10.10
C PHE A 269 -4.26 -6.77 -8.88
N LEU A 270 -4.77 -7.76 -8.14
CA LEU A 270 -5.57 -7.52 -6.95
C LEU A 270 -4.91 -8.16 -5.72
N GLU A 271 -4.47 -7.33 -4.80
CA GLU A 271 -3.90 -7.74 -3.52
C GLU A 271 -4.95 -7.55 -2.43
N MET A 272 -5.38 -8.67 -1.85
CA MET A 272 -6.34 -8.71 -0.74
C MET A 272 -5.80 -9.48 0.47
N GLY A 273 -4.53 -9.90 0.43
CA GLY A 273 -3.93 -10.71 1.48
C GLY A 273 -4.04 -10.05 2.86
N LEU A 274 -4.30 -10.85 3.88
CA LEU A 274 -4.48 -10.40 5.25
C LEU A 274 -3.25 -10.69 6.11
N GLY A 275 -2.92 -9.79 7.00
CA GLY A 275 -1.97 -10.03 8.08
C GLY A 275 -2.45 -11.10 9.07
N VAL A 276 -1.54 -11.61 9.87
CA VAL A 276 -1.91 -12.54 10.95
C VAL A 276 -2.68 -11.79 12.03
N GLY A 277 -3.92 -12.20 12.27
CA GLY A 277 -4.82 -11.57 13.23
C GLY A 277 -5.95 -10.77 12.59
N ASP A 278 -5.87 -10.49 11.28
CA ASP A 278 -6.83 -9.65 10.55
C ASP A 278 -7.94 -10.47 9.86
N GLU A 279 -7.99 -11.77 10.07
CA GLU A 279 -8.90 -12.70 9.38
C GLU A 279 -10.38 -12.35 9.57
N LYS A 280 -10.70 -11.54 10.60
CA LYS A 280 -12.07 -11.10 10.87
C LYS A 280 -12.55 -9.99 9.95
N SER A 281 -11.65 -9.19 9.39
CA SER A 281 -11.99 -8.05 8.53
C SER A 281 -12.78 -8.46 7.28
N CYS A 282 -12.50 -9.65 6.74
CA CYS A 282 -13.18 -10.21 5.56
C CYS A 282 -14.16 -11.35 5.89
N LYS A 283 -14.55 -11.52 7.17
CA LYS A 283 -15.50 -12.57 7.55
C LYS A 283 -16.86 -12.38 6.89
N GLY A 284 -17.31 -13.40 6.15
CA GLY A 284 -18.60 -13.37 5.44
C GLY A 284 -18.60 -12.50 4.18
N LEU A 285 -17.44 -12.09 3.70
CA LEU A 285 -17.30 -11.42 2.42
C LEU A 285 -17.78 -12.33 1.29
N ASP A 286 -18.56 -11.79 0.36
CA ASP A 286 -18.93 -12.49 -0.87
C ASP A 286 -17.79 -12.40 -1.88
N TYR A 287 -17.17 -13.53 -2.20
CA TYR A 287 -16.09 -13.67 -3.18
C TYR A 287 -16.59 -13.98 -4.59
N GLU A 288 -17.91 -14.14 -4.80
CA GLU A 288 -18.46 -14.48 -6.12
C GLU A 288 -18.02 -13.45 -7.20
N PRO A 289 -17.95 -12.15 -6.92
CA PRO A 289 -17.49 -11.17 -7.90
C PRO A 289 -16.10 -11.47 -8.50
N LEU A 290 -15.17 -12.07 -7.72
CA LEU A 290 -13.85 -12.45 -8.22
C LEU A 290 -13.91 -13.50 -9.34
N THR A 291 -15.00 -14.24 -9.46
CA THR A 291 -15.22 -15.22 -10.54
C THR A 291 -15.62 -14.58 -11.87
N ARG A 292 -15.78 -13.27 -11.90
CA ARG A 292 -16.25 -12.46 -13.06
C ARG A 292 -15.30 -11.30 -13.40
N MET A 293 -13.99 -11.48 -13.14
CA MET A 293 -12.95 -10.48 -13.41
C MET A 293 -12.02 -10.97 -14.54
N PRO A 294 -12.40 -10.85 -15.83
CA PRO A 294 -11.66 -11.46 -16.93
C PRO A 294 -10.29 -10.82 -17.20
N THR A 295 -10.02 -9.63 -16.69
CA THR A 295 -8.74 -8.92 -16.83
C THR A 295 -7.71 -9.36 -15.80
N LEU A 296 -8.14 -10.08 -14.76
CA LEU A 296 -7.31 -10.42 -13.61
C LEU A 296 -6.17 -11.36 -14.03
N GLN A 297 -4.93 -10.95 -13.74
CA GLN A 297 -3.70 -11.72 -13.99
C GLN A 297 -3.09 -12.25 -12.69
N TYR A 298 -3.27 -11.51 -11.58
CA TYR A 298 -2.80 -11.91 -10.26
C TYR A 298 -3.82 -11.60 -9.19
N LEU A 299 -3.99 -12.55 -8.27
CA LEU A 299 -4.87 -12.42 -7.11
C LEU A 299 -4.19 -12.97 -5.86
N SER A 300 -4.13 -12.19 -4.79
CA SER A 300 -3.78 -12.67 -3.46
C SER A 300 -5.00 -12.71 -2.55
N LEU A 301 -5.22 -13.89 -1.99
CA LEU A 301 -6.23 -14.19 -0.97
C LEU A 301 -5.57 -14.81 0.27
N MET A 302 -4.31 -14.46 0.53
CA MET A 302 -3.56 -14.97 1.67
C MET A 302 -4.32 -14.73 2.98
N ASN A 303 -4.39 -15.73 3.86
CA ASN A 303 -5.08 -15.70 5.17
C ASN A 303 -6.61 -15.56 5.14
N HIS A 304 -7.27 -15.58 3.99
CA HIS A 304 -8.74 -15.58 3.91
C HIS A 304 -9.31 -16.96 4.28
N LEU A 305 -9.93 -17.08 5.46
CA LEU A 305 -10.36 -18.36 6.03
C LEU A 305 -11.64 -18.95 5.40
N ASP A 306 -12.34 -18.18 4.56
CA ASP A 306 -13.51 -18.62 3.80
C ASP A 306 -13.16 -19.12 2.38
N VAL A 307 -11.89 -19.01 1.96
CA VAL A 307 -11.43 -19.42 0.62
C VAL A 307 -11.31 -20.95 0.53
N THR A 308 -12.10 -21.52 -0.36
CA THR A 308 -12.18 -22.98 -0.61
C THR A 308 -11.60 -23.34 -1.97
N THR A 309 -11.23 -24.62 -2.17
CA THR A 309 -10.78 -25.14 -3.47
C THR A 309 -11.84 -24.98 -4.57
N LYS A 310 -13.13 -25.05 -4.22
CA LYS A 310 -14.23 -24.79 -5.16
C LYS A 310 -14.18 -23.35 -5.67
N LEU A 311 -14.01 -22.39 -4.77
CA LEU A 311 -13.89 -20.96 -5.11
C LEU A 311 -12.67 -20.72 -6.00
N CYS A 312 -11.49 -21.27 -5.67
CA CYS A 312 -10.29 -21.15 -6.49
C CYS A 312 -10.52 -21.63 -7.93
N LYS A 313 -11.20 -22.78 -8.11
CA LYS A 313 -11.56 -23.30 -9.44
C LYS A 313 -12.51 -22.38 -10.19
N GLN A 314 -13.49 -21.79 -9.51
CA GLN A 314 -14.43 -20.84 -10.11
C GLN A 314 -13.74 -19.54 -10.54
N ILE A 315 -12.84 -19.01 -9.70
CA ILE A 315 -12.03 -17.83 -10.02
C ILE A 315 -11.16 -18.09 -11.25
N ALA A 316 -10.39 -19.20 -11.28
CA ALA A 316 -9.56 -19.55 -12.42
C ALA A 316 -10.38 -19.73 -13.71
N ALA A 317 -11.57 -20.31 -13.64
CA ALA A 317 -12.46 -20.47 -14.79
C ALA A 317 -13.04 -19.13 -15.29
N GLY A 318 -13.28 -18.17 -14.40
CA GLY A 318 -13.85 -16.86 -14.72
C GLY A 318 -12.81 -15.80 -15.08
N SER A 319 -11.53 -16.07 -14.82
CA SER A 319 -10.39 -15.19 -15.10
C SER A 319 -9.38 -15.88 -16.02
N PRO A 320 -9.64 -15.94 -17.33
CA PRO A 320 -8.82 -16.71 -18.29
C PRO A 320 -7.39 -16.18 -18.44
N ASN A 321 -7.12 -14.98 -17.96
CA ASN A 321 -5.80 -14.36 -17.94
C ASN A 321 -5.05 -14.55 -16.62
N LEU A 322 -5.63 -15.30 -15.65
CA LEU A 322 -5.04 -15.48 -14.33
C LEU A 322 -3.76 -16.32 -14.42
N ARG A 323 -2.63 -15.70 -14.08
CA ARG A 323 -1.30 -16.30 -14.11
C ARG A 323 -0.81 -16.67 -12.69
N GLY A 324 -1.18 -15.86 -11.69
CA GLY A 324 -0.75 -16.03 -10.31
C GLY A 324 -1.91 -16.02 -9.32
N LEU A 325 -1.90 -16.98 -8.37
CA LEU A 325 -2.89 -17.08 -7.30
C LEU A 325 -2.17 -17.37 -5.98
N ASP A 326 -2.17 -16.41 -5.06
CA ASP A 326 -1.71 -16.62 -3.69
C ASP A 326 -2.89 -16.94 -2.77
N ILE A 327 -2.91 -18.18 -2.29
CA ILE A 327 -3.90 -18.69 -1.33
C ILE A 327 -3.22 -19.21 -0.06
N SER A 328 -2.02 -18.73 0.23
CA SER A 328 -1.26 -19.10 1.40
C SER A 328 -2.11 -18.95 2.66
N TYR A 329 -2.02 -19.92 3.55
CA TYR A 329 -2.72 -19.94 4.83
C TYR A 329 -4.26 -19.98 4.75
N THR A 330 -4.83 -20.26 3.59
CA THR A 330 -6.28 -20.49 3.41
C THR A 330 -6.64 -21.97 3.62
N PRO A 331 -7.93 -22.32 3.81
CA PRO A 331 -8.37 -23.71 3.78
C PRO A 331 -8.07 -24.43 2.46
N ALA A 332 -8.07 -23.71 1.32
CA ALA A 332 -7.77 -24.27 0.00
C ALA A 332 -6.32 -24.75 -0.09
N ALA A 333 -5.36 -24.06 0.52
CA ALA A 333 -3.94 -24.39 0.50
C ALA A 333 -3.62 -25.82 1.04
N ASN A 334 -4.51 -26.39 1.84
CA ASN A 334 -4.34 -27.76 2.37
C ASN A 334 -4.69 -28.87 1.35
N HIS A 335 -5.16 -28.51 0.16
CA HIS A 335 -5.66 -29.47 -0.85
C HIS A 335 -4.86 -29.38 -2.17
N LYS A 336 -3.53 -29.51 -2.06
CA LYS A 336 -2.58 -29.35 -3.18
C LYS A 336 -2.92 -30.19 -4.43
N SER A 337 -3.39 -31.43 -4.26
CA SER A 337 -3.76 -32.27 -5.40
C SER A 337 -4.94 -31.71 -6.21
N VAL A 338 -5.84 -30.96 -5.57
CA VAL A 338 -6.98 -30.34 -6.24
C VAL A 338 -6.59 -29.05 -6.94
N LEU A 339 -5.57 -28.39 -6.43
CA LEU A 339 -5.03 -27.15 -6.98
C LEU A 339 -4.08 -27.40 -8.17
N ALA A 340 -3.46 -28.60 -8.25
CA ALA A 340 -2.59 -28.99 -9.35
C ALA A 340 -3.30 -29.03 -10.72
N ASP A 341 -4.64 -29.12 -10.71
CA ASP A 341 -5.47 -29.11 -11.92
C ASP A 341 -5.92 -27.69 -12.34
N LEU A 342 -5.50 -26.63 -11.62
CA LEU A 342 -5.78 -25.25 -12.03
C LEU A 342 -4.92 -24.88 -13.24
N ASP A 343 -5.54 -24.27 -14.23
CA ASP A 343 -4.83 -23.66 -15.37
C ASP A 343 -4.31 -22.27 -14.97
N VAL A 344 -3.34 -22.25 -14.07
CA VAL A 344 -2.68 -21.08 -13.53
C VAL A 344 -1.19 -21.35 -13.48
N GLU A 345 -0.37 -20.41 -14.02
CA GLU A 345 1.07 -20.61 -14.14
C GLU A 345 1.74 -20.79 -12.77
N TRP A 346 1.22 -20.11 -11.75
CA TRP A 346 1.80 -20.10 -10.42
C TRP A 346 0.73 -20.07 -9.33
N VAL A 347 0.85 -20.95 -8.35
CA VAL A 347 0.01 -20.99 -7.15
C VAL A 347 0.88 -21.01 -5.91
N GLN A 348 0.80 -19.97 -5.09
CA GLN A 348 1.40 -19.97 -3.77
C GLN A 348 0.41 -20.54 -2.77
N ASP A 349 0.83 -21.62 -2.11
CA ASP A 349 -0.05 -22.40 -1.24
C ASP A 349 0.63 -22.79 0.08
N ALA A 350 1.37 -21.88 0.70
CA ALA A 350 1.97 -22.14 2.00
C ALA A 350 0.88 -22.60 2.98
N ALA A 351 0.97 -23.84 3.42
CA ALA A 351 0.00 -24.43 4.33
C ALA A 351 0.45 -24.30 5.78
N ASN A 352 -0.42 -23.81 6.65
CA ASN A 352 -0.21 -23.86 8.09
C ASN A 352 -0.57 -25.24 8.62
N TYR A 353 0.43 -26.06 8.90
CA TYR A 353 0.24 -27.33 9.58
C TYR A 353 0.46 -27.16 11.09
N GLY A 354 -0.60 -27.30 11.90
CA GLY A 354 -0.42 -27.42 13.33
C GLY A 354 -1.52 -26.83 14.20
N ILE A 355 -1.24 -26.80 15.50
CA ILE A 355 -2.16 -26.35 16.56
C ILE A 355 -2.56 -24.88 16.37
N THR A 356 -1.68 -24.05 15.81
CA THR A 356 -1.93 -22.64 15.53
C THR A 356 -3.07 -22.46 14.53
N GLU A 357 -3.12 -23.23 13.46
CA GLU A 357 -4.21 -23.19 12.48
C GLU A 357 -5.55 -23.60 13.07
N LEU A 358 -5.57 -24.64 13.91
CA LEU A 358 -6.79 -25.06 14.60
C LEU A 358 -7.34 -23.94 15.51
N TRP A 359 -6.44 -23.24 16.24
CA TRP A 359 -6.80 -22.10 17.09
C TRP A 359 -7.28 -20.90 16.26
N ARG A 360 -6.65 -20.58 15.16
CA ARG A 360 -7.08 -19.48 14.27
C ARG A 360 -8.50 -19.74 13.75
N ARG A 361 -8.77 -20.94 13.23
CA ARG A 361 -10.12 -21.32 12.76
C ARG A 361 -11.15 -21.33 13.88
N LEU A 362 -10.76 -21.76 15.08
CA LEU A 362 -11.65 -21.73 16.24
C LEU A 362 -12.00 -20.29 16.64
N LEU A 363 -11.01 -19.40 16.74
CA LEU A 363 -11.22 -17.99 17.04
C LEU A 363 -12.04 -17.27 15.97
N TYR A 364 -11.80 -17.59 14.69
CA TYR A 364 -12.59 -17.06 13.58
C TYR A 364 -14.08 -17.47 13.66
N LYS A 365 -14.36 -18.69 14.06
CA LYS A 365 -15.75 -19.17 14.22
C LYS A 365 -16.45 -18.61 15.45
N LEU A 366 -15.73 -18.29 16.51
CA LEU A 366 -16.26 -17.78 17.77
C LEU A 366 -16.46 -16.27 17.77
N GLY A 367 -15.80 -15.52 16.90
CA GLY A 367 -15.92 -14.06 16.78
C GLY A 367 -16.92 -13.63 15.76
#